data_472d029b5db930d367b9f0b752e1ae6d
#
_entry.id   472d029b5db930d367b9f0b752e1ae6d
#
_cell.length_a   1.000
_cell.length_b   1.000
_cell.length_c   1.000
_cell.angle_alpha   90.00
_cell.angle_beta   90.00
_cell.angle_gamma   90.00
#
_symmetry.space_group_name_H-M   'P 1'
#
loop_
_entity.id
_entity.type
_entity.pdbx_description
1 polymer ?
#
loop_
_entity_poly.entity_id
_entity_poly.type
_entity_poly.pdbx_seq_one_letter_code
_entity_poly.pdbx_strand_id
1 'polypeptide(L)'
;MRKLFAFILLLAAATACSDNAAKVLVLYYSQTGATKTVAEEFGRQLGADVVAFDVTAPYDGDFNATVVRCKDEMATGNLPVLAPLKVDFNKYDVIFLGYPIWFGTYAPPVSALLNEKDFTGKTIVPFCTFGSGGLESSTAALATAIPDAVVKDGYGVRAARLAAVPEEVERFLVEKGWKEGVVEALPGYSTPVPVSEEDVKVFDAACSDYTFPLGTPVAVGKRSASYGTDYVFEAEGTSPDGNVSKSRIYVTVRGDAAPEFTKVVR
;
A
#
# COMPACT_ATOMS: atom_id res chain seq x y z
N MET A 1 -3.64 40.25 -55.36
CA MET A 1 -3.87 40.07 -53.92
C MET A 1 -5.01 39.03 -53.77
N ARG A 2 -4.67 37.78 -53.60
CA ARG A 2 -5.62 36.68 -53.41
C ARG A 2 -5.74 36.40 -51.93
N LYS A 3 -6.89 36.68 -51.33
CA LYS A 3 -7.21 36.36 -49.92
C LYS A 3 -7.60 34.88 -49.87
N LEU A 4 -6.79 34.08 -49.21
CA LEU A 4 -7.08 32.68 -48.87
C LEU A 4 -7.95 32.72 -47.59
N PHE A 5 -9.22 32.29 -47.73
CA PHE A 5 -10.06 31.97 -46.56
C PHE A 5 -9.78 30.54 -46.15
N ALA A 6 -9.15 30.38 -44.97
CA ALA A 6 -9.02 29.08 -44.34
C ALA A 6 -10.32 28.74 -43.60
N PHE A 7 -11.04 27.74 -44.12
CA PHE A 7 -12.18 27.12 -43.44
C PHE A 7 -11.62 26.24 -42.31
N ILE A 8 -11.80 26.67 -41.08
CA ILE A 8 -11.55 25.81 -39.93
C ILE A 8 -12.79 24.91 -39.75
N LEU A 9 -12.64 23.67 -40.12
CA LEU A 9 -13.62 22.61 -39.88
C LEU A 9 -13.52 22.25 -38.38
N LEU A 10 -14.47 22.76 -37.59
CA LEU A 10 -14.59 22.37 -36.17
C LEU A 10 -15.18 20.95 -36.13
N LEU A 11 -14.32 19.94 -36.01
CA LEU A 11 -14.75 18.57 -35.76
C LEU A 11 -15.23 18.50 -34.30
N ALA A 12 -16.53 18.59 -34.08
CA ALA A 12 -17.13 18.28 -32.81
C ALA A 12 -16.93 16.76 -32.57
N ALA A 13 -15.91 16.41 -31.81
CA ALA A 13 -15.80 15.08 -31.27
C ALA A 13 -16.95 14.91 -30.28
N ALA A 14 -18.01 14.22 -30.72
CA ALA A 14 -18.99 13.67 -29.82
C ALA A 14 -18.24 12.65 -28.93
N THR A 15 -17.96 13.03 -27.70
CA THR A 15 -17.57 12.09 -26.65
C THR A 15 -18.77 11.19 -26.40
N ALA A 16 -18.82 10.06 -27.11
CA ALA A 16 -19.63 8.94 -26.70
C ALA A 16 -19.12 8.54 -25.31
N CYS A 17 -19.88 8.85 -24.26
CA CYS A 17 -19.74 8.18 -22.99
C CYS A 17 -19.88 6.69 -23.28
N SER A 18 -18.76 5.97 -23.34
CA SER A 18 -18.81 4.53 -23.35
C SER A 18 -19.28 4.08 -21.96
N ASP A 19 -20.46 3.46 -21.90
CA ASP A 19 -20.97 2.73 -20.72
C ASP A 19 -20.05 1.56 -20.29
N ASN A 20 -18.81 1.56 -20.71
CA ASN A 20 -17.83 0.50 -20.54
C ASN A 20 -16.62 0.94 -19.69
N ALA A 21 -16.80 1.88 -18.76
CA ALA A 21 -15.79 2.14 -17.75
C ALA A 21 -15.69 0.91 -16.82
N ALA A 22 -14.47 0.43 -16.61
CA ALA A 22 -14.21 -0.71 -15.73
C ALA A 22 -14.83 -0.45 -14.35
N LYS A 23 -15.68 -1.37 -13.89
CA LYS A 23 -16.32 -1.25 -12.58
C LYS A 23 -15.33 -1.62 -11.48
N VAL A 24 -15.18 -0.72 -10.53
CA VAL A 24 -14.22 -0.83 -9.43
C VAL A 24 -14.93 -1.19 -8.13
N LEU A 25 -14.37 -2.15 -7.40
CA LEU A 25 -14.74 -2.50 -6.04
C LEU A 25 -13.54 -2.23 -5.11
N VAL A 26 -13.75 -1.61 -3.98
CA VAL A 26 -12.80 -1.59 -2.86
C VAL A 26 -13.26 -2.62 -1.84
N LEU A 27 -12.54 -3.73 -1.76
CA LEU A 27 -12.82 -4.87 -0.88
C LEU A 27 -11.73 -4.96 0.19
N TYR A 28 -12.09 -5.01 1.47
CA TYR A 28 -11.08 -4.98 2.51
C TYR A 28 -11.43 -5.80 3.76
N TYR A 29 -10.37 -6.29 4.44
CA TYR A 29 -10.40 -6.76 5.81
C TYR A 29 -9.68 -5.77 6.72
N SER A 30 -10.23 -5.50 7.90
CA SER A 30 -9.60 -4.59 8.87
C SER A 30 -9.92 -4.99 10.30
N GLN A 31 -8.91 -5.37 11.09
CA GLN A 31 -9.07 -5.70 12.51
C GLN A 31 -9.25 -4.46 13.38
N THR A 32 -8.35 -3.47 13.22
CA THR A 32 -8.26 -2.31 14.12
C THR A 32 -8.82 -1.02 13.53
N GLY A 33 -9.34 -1.05 12.31
CA GLY A 33 -9.83 0.13 11.60
C GLY A 33 -8.81 0.82 10.68
N ALA A 34 -7.51 0.54 10.79
CA ALA A 34 -6.50 1.20 9.97
C ALA A 34 -6.70 0.94 8.46
N THR A 35 -6.88 -0.31 8.05
CA THR A 35 -7.15 -0.67 6.65
C THR A 35 -8.49 -0.10 6.16
N LYS A 36 -9.50 -0.04 7.04
CA LYS A 36 -10.79 0.60 6.76
C LYS A 36 -10.61 2.06 6.35
N THR A 37 -9.82 2.84 7.10
CA THR A 37 -9.53 4.26 6.78
C THR A 37 -8.95 4.41 5.37
N VAL A 38 -8.04 3.53 4.98
CA VAL A 38 -7.45 3.53 3.63
C VAL A 38 -8.49 3.13 2.58
N ALA A 39 -9.31 2.12 2.87
CA ALA A 39 -10.37 1.65 1.97
C ALA A 39 -11.42 2.74 1.69
N GLU A 40 -11.86 3.44 2.74
CA GLU A 40 -12.81 4.54 2.61
C GLU A 40 -12.24 5.68 1.75
N GLU A 41 -10.96 5.97 1.88
CA GLU A 41 -10.30 6.99 1.07
C GLU A 41 -10.18 6.57 -0.41
N PHE A 42 -9.81 5.32 -0.71
CA PHE A 42 -9.85 4.80 -2.09
C PHE A 42 -11.26 4.89 -2.67
N GLY A 43 -12.28 4.44 -1.92
CA GLY A 43 -13.68 4.53 -2.36
C GLY A 43 -14.12 5.95 -2.65
N ARG A 44 -13.77 6.89 -1.77
CA ARG A 44 -14.09 8.32 -1.94
C ARG A 44 -13.43 8.91 -3.20
N GLN A 45 -12.15 8.61 -3.45
CA GLN A 45 -11.42 9.18 -4.59
C GLN A 45 -11.79 8.53 -5.92
N LEU A 46 -12.13 7.24 -5.92
CA LEU A 46 -12.53 6.50 -7.12
C LEU A 46 -14.04 6.57 -7.40
N GLY A 47 -14.86 7.03 -6.45
CA GLY A 47 -16.31 6.91 -6.54
C GLY A 47 -16.78 5.44 -6.61
N ALA A 48 -16.05 4.53 -5.95
CA ALA A 48 -16.24 3.09 -6.05
C ALA A 48 -17.03 2.54 -4.85
N ASP A 49 -17.66 1.37 -5.05
CA ASP A 49 -18.27 0.61 -3.97
C ASP A 49 -17.21 0.16 -2.97
N VAL A 50 -17.49 0.34 -1.67
CA VAL A 50 -16.59 -0.05 -0.58
C VAL A 50 -17.25 -1.13 0.26
N VAL A 51 -16.65 -2.31 0.33
CA VAL A 51 -17.20 -3.45 1.04
C VAL A 51 -16.15 -4.05 1.98
N ALA A 52 -16.51 -4.20 3.24
CA ALA A 52 -15.74 -4.98 4.19
C ALA A 52 -16.08 -6.47 4.08
N PHE A 53 -15.08 -7.33 4.19
CA PHE A 53 -15.31 -8.73 4.52
C PHE A 53 -14.74 -9.03 5.90
N ASP A 54 -15.29 -10.05 6.55
CA ASP A 54 -14.91 -10.44 7.90
C ASP A 54 -14.97 -11.96 8.05
N VAL A 55 -14.60 -12.45 9.21
CA VAL A 55 -14.65 -13.86 9.59
C VAL A 55 -15.72 -14.11 10.65
N THR A 56 -16.30 -15.31 10.67
CA THR A 56 -17.38 -15.68 11.61
C THR A 56 -16.95 -15.66 13.07
N ALA A 57 -15.67 -15.89 13.33
CA ALA A 57 -15.03 -15.75 14.64
C ALA A 57 -13.99 -14.63 14.54
N PRO A 58 -14.36 -13.37 14.83
CA PRO A 58 -13.43 -12.23 14.73
C PRO A 58 -12.20 -12.43 15.62
N TYR A 59 -11.08 -11.77 15.22
CA TYR A 59 -9.93 -11.65 16.11
C TYR A 59 -10.30 -10.63 17.19
N ASP A 60 -10.12 -10.98 18.44
CA ASP A 60 -10.66 -10.25 19.60
C ASP A 60 -9.95 -8.94 19.94
N GLY A 61 -8.97 -8.55 19.14
CA GLY A 61 -8.19 -7.33 19.31
C GLY A 61 -7.03 -7.45 20.30
N ASP A 62 -6.92 -8.52 21.10
CA ASP A 62 -5.73 -8.82 21.88
C ASP A 62 -4.58 -9.20 20.93
N PHE A 63 -3.47 -8.44 21.04
CA PHE A 63 -2.32 -8.64 20.17
C PHE A 63 -1.74 -10.05 20.31
N ASN A 64 -1.56 -10.56 21.53
CA ASN A 64 -0.96 -11.87 21.75
C ASN A 64 -1.87 -13.00 21.28
N ALA A 65 -3.17 -12.93 21.55
CA ALA A 65 -4.15 -13.88 21.06
C ALA A 65 -4.20 -13.91 19.53
N THR A 66 -4.19 -12.73 18.89
CA THR A 66 -4.10 -12.60 17.44
C THR A 66 -2.82 -13.23 16.89
N VAL A 67 -1.67 -13.01 17.54
CA VAL A 67 -0.38 -13.60 17.15
C VAL A 67 -0.41 -15.11 17.21
N VAL A 68 -0.91 -15.68 18.32
CA VAL A 68 -0.99 -17.14 18.53
C VAL A 68 -1.91 -17.77 17.48
N ARG A 69 -3.12 -17.25 17.33
CA ARG A 69 -4.11 -17.73 16.37
C ARG A 69 -3.59 -17.65 14.93
N CYS A 70 -3.04 -16.51 14.53
CA CYS A 70 -2.51 -16.33 13.18
C CYS A 70 -1.38 -17.30 12.87
N LYS A 71 -0.45 -17.54 13.81
CA LYS A 71 0.63 -18.53 13.64
C LYS A 71 0.09 -19.95 13.47
N ASP A 72 -0.92 -20.34 14.24
CA ASP A 72 -1.57 -21.64 14.12
C ASP A 72 -2.24 -21.80 12.77
N GLU A 73 -3.05 -20.83 12.34
CA GLU A 73 -3.73 -20.82 11.05
C GLU A 73 -2.75 -20.90 9.87
N MET A 74 -1.64 -20.17 9.93
CA MET A 74 -0.59 -20.21 8.90
C MET A 74 0.17 -21.54 8.90
N ALA A 75 0.43 -22.13 10.06
CA ALA A 75 1.19 -23.38 10.17
C ALA A 75 0.36 -24.60 9.79
N THR A 76 -0.92 -24.63 10.14
CA THR A 76 -1.81 -25.76 9.91
C THR A 76 -2.59 -25.68 8.60
N GLY A 77 -2.73 -24.48 8.02
CA GLY A 77 -3.63 -24.21 6.89
C GLY A 77 -5.11 -24.20 7.27
N ASN A 78 -5.46 -24.26 8.55
CA ASN A 78 -6.81 -24.16 9.05
C ASN A 78 -7.27 -22.69 9.06
N LEU A 79 -7.61 -22.19 7.88
CA LEU A 79 -7.97 -20.78 7.68
C LEU A 79 -9.31 -20.45 8.39
N PRO A 80 -9.49 -19.17 8.79
CA PRO A 80 -10.73 -18.73 9.39
C PRO A 80 -11.90 -18.83 8.41
N VAL A 81 -13.10 -19.14 8.90
CA VAL A 81 -14.31 -19.18 8.09
C VAL A 81 -14.80 -17.77 7.83
N LEU A 82 -15.03 -17.43 6.57
CA LEU A 82 -15.58 -16.12 6.20
C LEU A 82 -17.01 -15.94 6.71
N ALA A 83 -17.31 -14.74 7.15
CA ALA A 83 -18.68 -14.30 7.34
C ALA A 83 -19.39 -14.17 5.97
N PRO A 84 -20.73 -14.29 5.89
CA PRO A 84 -21.44 -14.18 4.62
C PRO A 84 -21.15 -12.86 3.90
N LEU A 85 -20.48 -12.96 2.76
CA LEU A 85 -20.11 -11.81 1.93
C LEU A 85 -21.12 -11.65 0.77
N LYS A 86 -21.91 -10.56 0.82
CA LYS A 86 -22.96 -10.27 -0.16
C LYS A 86 -22.42 -9.36 -1.27
N VAL A 87 -21.50 -9.89 -2.08
CA VAL A 87 -20.91 -9.19 -3.25
C VAL A 87 -21.03 -10.08 -4.46
N ASP A 88 -21.57 -9.54 -5.53
CA ASP A 88 -21.51 -10.19 -6.84
C ASP A 88 -20.23 -9.72 -7.56
N PHE A 89 -19.19 -10.54 -7.48
CA PHE A 89 -17.89 -10.26 -8.06
C PHE A 89 -17.92 -10.10 -9.59
N ASN A 90 -18.92 -10.67 -10.26
CA ASN A 90 -19.06 -10.57 -11.73
C ASN A 90 -19.38 -9.15 -12.19
N LYS A 91 -19.81 -8.28 -11.29
CA LYS A 91 -20.08 -6.86 -11.59
C LYS A 91 -18.83 -5.99 -11.69
N TYR A 92 -17.67 -6.49 -11.25
CA TYR A 92 -16.46 -5.70 -11.12
C TYR A 92 -15.31 -6.30 -11.93
N ASP A 93 -14.60 -5.43 -12.64
CA ASP A 93 -13.42 -5.79 -13.43
C ASP A 93 -12.14 -5.57 -12.63
N VAL A 94 -12.17 -4.58 -11.73
CA VAL A 94 -11.05 -4.17 -10.90
C VAL A 94 -11.42 -4.24 -9.42
N ILE A 95 -10.58 -4.87 -8.62
CA ILE A 95 -10.75 -4.96 -7.18
C ILE A 95 -9.53 -4.37 -6.48
N PHE A 96 -9.73 -3.27 -5.77
CA PHE A 96 -8.77 -2.78 -4.80
C PHE A 96 -8.91 -3.62 -3.54
N LEU A 97 -7.92 -4.50 -3.28
CA LEU A 97 -7.98 -5.46 -2.18
C LEU A 97 -7.13 -4.99 -1.00
N GLY A 98 -7.80 -4.65 0.11
CA GLY A 98 -7.20 -4.09 1.30
C GLY A 98 -7.03 -5.08 2.45
N TYR A 99 -5.85 -5.04 3.12
CA TYR A 99 -5.55 -5.94 4.24
C TYR A 99 -4.44 -5.41 5.16
N PRO A 100 -4.41 -5.83 6.43
CA PRO A 100 -3.25 -5.63 7.27
C PRO A 100 -2.16 -6.66 6.93
N ILE A 101 -0.89 -6.25 7.03
CA ILE A 101 0.25 -7.16 6.96
C ILE A 101 0.47 -7.80 8.33
N TRP A 102 0.37 -9.12 8.36
CA TRP A 102 0.74 -9.95 9.50
C TRP A 102 1.86 -10.91 9.11
N PHE A 103 2.92 -10.97 9.91
CA PHE A 103 4.11 -11.82 9.66
C PHE A 103 4.70 -11.69 8.24
N GLY A 104 4.71 -10.45 7.70
CA GLY A 104 5.32 -10.15 6.40
C GLY A 104 4.48 -10.47 5.17
N THR A 105 3.24 -10.96 5.36
CA THR A 105 2.29 -11.25 4.29
C THR A 105 0.89 -10.73 4.63
N TYR A 106 -0.10 -10.96 3.77
CA TYR A 106 -1.49 -10.63 4.07
C TYR A 106 -2.06 -11.52 5.19
N ALA A 107 -3.01 -10.97 5.96
CA ALA A 107 -3.64 -11.66 7.08
C ALA A 107 -4.45 -12.91 6.64
N PRO A 108 -4.56 -13.98 7.46
CA PRO A 108 -5.27 -15.22 7.12
C PRO A 108 -6.71 -15.07 6.61
N PRO A 109 -7.51 -14.07 7.03
CA PRO A 109 -8.81 -13.80 6.39
C PRO A 109 -8.73 -13.57 4.88
N VAL A 110 -7.63 -13.00 4.38
CA VAL A 110 -7.42 -12.85 2.94
C VAL A 110 -7.17 -14.20 2.28
N SER A 111 -6.36 -15.08 2.89
CA SER A 111 -6.19 -16.45 2.40
C SER A 111 -7.52 -17.19 2.28
N ALA A 112 -8.39 -17.05 3.28
CA ALA A 112 -9.74 -17.62 3.25
C ALA A 112 -10.58 -17.06 2.09
N LEU A 113 -10.50 -15.73 1.86
CA LEU A 113 -11.18 -15.07 0.74
C LEU A 113 -10.69 -15.60 -0.61
N LEU A 114 -9.37 -15.72 -0.80
CA LEU A 114 -8.77 -16.18 -2.05
C LEU A 114 -9.12 -17.65 -2.34
N ASN A 115 -9.29 -18.48 -1.31
CA ASN A 115 -9.72 -19.87 -1.48
C ASN A 115 -11.21 -20.04 -1.79
N GLU A 116 -12.04 -19.08 -1.36
CA GLU A 116 -13.51 -19.18 -1.47
C GLU A 116 -14.06 -18.47 -2.70
N LYS A 117 -13.36 -17.43 -3.21
CA LYS A 117 -13.86 -16.59 -4.30
C LYS A 117 -12.98 -16.70 -5.54
N ASP A 118 -13.63 -16.61 -6.70
CA ASP A 118 -12.97 -16.63 -8.00
C ASP A 118 -12.57 -15.22 -8.42
N PHE A 119 -11.27 -15.05 -8.70
CA PHE A 119 -10.66 -13.81 -9.18
C PHE A 119 -10.19 -13.90 -10.65
N THR A 120 -10.53 -14.99 -11.35
CA THR A 120 -10.12 -15.21 -12.74
C THR A 120 -10.49 -14.03 -13.64
N GLY A 121 -9.51 -13.56 -14.40
CA GLY A 121 -9.66 -12.45 -15.35
C GLY A 121 -9.79 -11.05 -14.71
N LYS A 122 -9.75 -10.93 -13.38
CA LYS A 122 -9.87 -9.64 -12.70
C LYS A 122 -8.52 -8.96 -12.53
N THR A 123 -8.55 -7.64 -12.46
CA THR A 123 -7.40 -6.84 -12.05
C THR A 123 -7.47 -6.60 -10.54
N ILE A 124 -6.42 -6.98 -9.82
CA ILE A 124 -6.30 -6.80 -8.37
C ILE A 124 -5.25 -5.74 -8.09
N VAL A 125 -5.65 -4.70 -7.36
CA VAL A 125 -4.77 -3.63 -6.88
C VAL A 125 -4.68 -3.76 -5.37
N PRO A 126 -3.59 -4.34 -4.83
CA PRO A 126 -3.47 -4.50 -3.39
C PRO A 126 -3.24 -3.16 -2.69
N PHE A 127 -3.83 -2.99 -1.51
CA PHE A 127 -3.40 -1.96 -0.58
C PHE A 127 -3.32 -2.51 0.83
N CYS A 128 -2.34 -2.06 1.60
CA CYS A 128 -2.13 -2.66 2.91
C CYS A 128 -1.72 -1.65 3.98
N THR A 129 -2.02 -2.01 5.23
CA THR A 129 -1.53 -1.33 6.41
C THR A 129 -0.57 -2.22 7.18
N PHE A 130 0.46 -1.64 7.75
CA PHE A 130 1.51 -2.38 8.43
C PHE A 130 2.15 -1.58 9.57
N GLY A 131 2.86 -2.28 10.45
CA GLY A 131 3.76 -1.66 11.43
C GLY A 131 5.13 -1.32 10.85
N SER A 132 5.65 -2.18 9.95
CA SER A 132 7.02 -2.09 9.44
C SER A 132 7.11 -1.98 7.92
N GLY A 133 6.40 -2.86 7.20
CA GLY A 133 6.45 -2.99 5.74
C GLY A 133 5.76 -4.28 5.32
N GLY A 134 6.10 -4.83 4.14
CA GLY A 134 5.60 -6.12 3.64
C GLY A 134 4.69 -5.99 2.41
N LEU A 135 4.54 -4.80 1.82
CA LEU A 135 3.75 -4.61 0.60
C LEU A 135 4.28 -5.48 -0.54
N GLU A 136 5.56 -5.41 -0.81
CA GLU A 136 6.18 -6.11 -1.93
C GLU A 136 6.05 -7.63 -1.80
N SER A 137 6.33 -8.19 -0.61
CA SER A 137 6.21 -9.63 -0.34
C SER A 137 4.77 -10.12 -0.39
N SER A 138 3.82 -9.35 0.17
CA SER A 138 2.41 -9.71 0.15
C SER A 138 1.79 -9.61 -1.25
N THR A 139 2.21 -8.64 -2.06
CA THR A 139 1.80 -8.51 -3.46
C THR A 139 2.28 -9.71 -4.30
N ALA A 140 3.54 -10.13 -4.09
CA ALA A 140 4.08 -11.33 -4.74
C ALA A 140 3.33 -12.61 -4.30
N ALA A 141 3.01 -12.72 -3.01
CA ALA A 141 2.22 -13.82 -2.49
C ALA A 141 0.80 -13.85 -3.08
N LEU A 142 0.14 -12.70 -3.24
CA LEU A 142 -1.16 -12.58 -3.93
C LEU A 142 -1.07 -13.08 -5.37
N ALA A 143 -0.07 -12.60 -6.13
CA ALA A 143 0.11 -13.02 -7.53
C ALA A 143 0.32 -14.53 -7.67
N THR A 144 0.97 -15.15 -6.66
CA THR A 144 1.14 -16.61 -6.62
C THR A 144 -0.17 -17.33 -6.28
N ALA A 145 -0.98 -16.77 -5.37
CA ALA A 145 -2.21 -17.41 -4.90
C ALA A 145 -3.36 -17.34 -5.92
N ILE A 146 -3.38 -16.30 -6.79
CA ILE A 146 -4.41 -16.09 -7.80
C ILE A 146 -3.77 -15.88 -9.19
N PRO A 147 -3.14 -16.89 -9.77
CA PRO A 147 -2.35 -16.76 -11.01
C PRO A 147 -3.18 -16.38 -12.23
N ASP A 148 -4.49 -16.60 -12.19
CA ASP A 148 -5.44 -16.27 -13.27
C ASP A 148 -5.98 -14.83 -13.16
N ALA A 149 -5.56 -14.07 -12.15
CA ALA A 149 -5.82 -12.64 -12.01
C ALA A 149 -4.59 -11.80 -12.39
N VAL A 150 -4.82 -10.53 -12.72
CA VAL A 150 -3.73 -9.57 -12.98
C VAL A 150 -3.47 -8.75 -11.73
N VAL A 151 -2.45 -9.12 -10.95
CA VAL A 151 -2.06 -8.36 -9.76
C VAL A 151 -1.16 -7.19 -10.17
N LYS A 152 -1.57 -5.97 -9.81
CA LYS A 152 -0.85 -4.72 -10.09
C LYS A 152 0.01 -4.29 -8.90
N ASP A 153 0.83 -3.27 -9.12
CA ASP A 153 1.51 -2.58 -8.01
C ASP A 153 0.49 -2.07 -6.99
N GLY A 154 0.84 -2.15 -5.73
CA GLY A 154 -0.05 -1.79 -4.63
C GLY A 154 0.37 -0.52 -3.89
N TYR A 155 -0.49 -0.09 -2.97
CA TYR A 155 -0.24 0.98 -2.01
C TYR A 155 -0.06 0.41 -0.61
N GLY A 156 0.85 0.99 0.17
CA GLY A 156 1.07 0.55 1.55
C GLY A 156 1.44 1.69 2.48
N VAL A 157 0.84 1.69 3.67
CA VAL A 157 1.07 2.73 4.67
C VAL A 157 1.20 2.14 6.07
N ARG A 158 2.07 2.72 6.90
CA ARG A 158 2.11 2.38 8.32
C ARG A 158 0.82 2.82 9.01
N ALA A 159 0.29 1.96 9.91
CA ALA A 159 -0.88 2.29 10.71
C ALA A 159 -0.68 3.58 11.56
N ALA A 160 0.57 3.95 11.87
CA ALA A 160 0.89 5.19 12.56
C ALA A 160 0.83 6.45 11.65
N ARG A 161 0.66 6.30 10.33
CA ARG A 161 0.73 7.39 9.34
C ARG A 161 -0.57 7.62 8.57
N LEU A 162 -1.71 7.25 9.14
CA LEU A 162 -3.01 7.36 8.45
C LEU A 162 -3.37 8.82 8.06
N ALA A 163 -2.81 9.82 8.72
CA ALA A 163 -2.99 11.22 8.35
C ALA A 163 -2.46 11.56 6.94
N ALA A 164 -1.46 10.82 6.44
CA ALA A 164 -0.89 11.01 5.11
C ALA A 164 -1.73 10.35 3.99
N VAL A 165 -2.67 9.48 4.33
CA VAL A 165 -3.43 8.65 3.38
C VAL A 165 -4.13 9.45 2.29
N PRO A 166 -4.83 10.58 2.56
CA PRO A 166 -5.54 11.29 1.51
C PRO A 166 -4.62 11.77 0.37
N GLU A 167 -3.48 12.34 0.71
CA GLU A 167 -2.50 12.83 -0.27
C GLU A 167 -1.77 11.68 -0.96
N GLU A 168 -1.34 10.67 -0.20
CA GLU A 168 -0.59 9.52 -0.74
C GLU A 168 -1.47 8.65 -1.65
N VAL A 169 -2.75 8.45 -1.33
CA VAL A 169 -3.71 7.74 -2.18
C VAL A 169 -3.97 8.52 -3.47
N GLU A 170 -4.14 9.85 -3.40
CA GLU A 170 -4.30 10.67 -4.60
C GLU A 170 -3.09 10.53 -5.53
N ARG A 171 -1.89 10.70 -4.98
CA ARG A 171 -0.64 10.50 -5.73
C ARG A 171 -0.58 9.11 -6.37
N PHE A 172 -0.84 8.06 -5.59
CA PHE A 172 -0.83 6.69 -6.09
C PHE A 172 -1.83 6.49 -7.24
N LEU A 173 -3.05 6.97 -7.09
CA LEU A 173 -4.09 6.81 -8.12
C LEU A 173 -3.73 7.53 -9.42
N VAL A 174 -3.17 8.74 -9.33
CA VAL A 174 -2.76 9.50 -10.52
C VAL A 174 -1.51 8.88 -11.17
N GLU A 175 -0.48 8.53 -10.39
CA GLU A 175 0.75 7.90 -10.90
C GLU A 175 0.49 6.56 -11.58
N LYS A 176 -0.50 5.80 -11.11
CA LYS A 176 -0.86 4.48 -11.66
C LYS A 176 -1.97 4.54 -12.72
N GLY A 177 -2.46 5.74 -13.05
CA GLY A 177 -3.47 5.95 -14.10
C GLY A 177 -4.89 5.52 -13.72
N TRP A 178 -5.18 5.40 -12.43
CA TRP A 178 -6.52 5.09 -11.91
C TRP A 178 -7.41 6.34 -11.76
N LYS A 179 -6.80 7.51 -11.75
CA LYS A 179 -7.47 8.82 -11.64
C LYS A 179 -6.76 9.80 -12.56
N GLU A 180 -7.53 10.66 -13.22
CA GLU A 180 -6.96 11.79 -13.95
C GLU A 180 -6.38 12.81 -12.98
N GLY A 181 -5.28 13.43 -13.37
CA GLY A 181 -4.61 14.45 -12.56
C GLY A 181 -3.14 14.62 -12.97
N VAL A 182 -2.49 15.52 -12.28
CA VAL A 182 -1.05 15.76 -12.41
C VAL A 182 -0.44 15.71 -11.02
N VAL A 183 0.54 14.88 -10.83
CA VAL A 183 1.35 14.81 -9.60
C VAL A 183 2.81 15.08 -9.94
N GLU A 184 3.51 15.67 -8.98
CA GLU A 184 4.93 15.89 -9.11
C GLU A 184 5.68 14.55 -9.31
N ALA A 185 6.46 14.44 -10.37
CA ALA A 185 7.35 13.30 -10.57
C ALA A 185 8.48 13.35 -9.54
N LEU A 186 8.55 12.38 -8.66
CA LEU A 186 9.62 12.32 -7.66
C LEU A 186 10.94 11.91 -8.31
N PRO A 187 12.04 12.64 -8.05
CA PRO A 187 13.36 12.23 -8.50
C PRO A 187 13.78 10.93 -7.82
N GLY A 188 14.74 10.22 -8.41
CA GLY A 188 15.40 9.11 -7.72
C GLY A 188 16.12 9.59 -6.46
N TYR A 189 16.33 8.66 -5.52
CA TYR A 189 17.24 8.95 -4.40
C TYR A 189 18.66 9.18 -4.91
N SER A 190 19.38 10.08 -4.25
CA SER A 190 20.81 10.25 -4.49
C SER A 190 21.58 8.97 -4.18
N THR A 191 22.76 8.82 -4.74
CA THR A 191 23.70 7.75 -4.33
C THR A 191 23.90 7.85 -2.81
N PRO A 192 23.79 6.74 -2.05
CA PRO A 192 24.03 6.75 -0.63
C PRO A 192 25.45 7.24 -0.27
N VAL A 193 25.52 8.11 0.72
CA VAL A 193 26.76 8.60 1.32
C VAL A 193 26.79 8.29 2.81
N PRO A 194 27.95 8.24 3.48
CA PRO A 194 28.02 8.07 4.93
C PRO A 194 27.12 9.08 5.66
N VAL A 195 26.42 8.63 6.71
CA VAL A 195 25.52 9.50 7.48
C VAL A 195 26.30 10.61 8.20
N SER A 196 25.77 11.83 8.18
CA SER A 196 26.22 12.94 9.03
C SER A 196 25.53 12.89 10.40
N GLU A 197 25.99 13.71 11.35
CA GLU A 197 25.32 13.87 12.65
C GLU A 197 23.86 14.34 12.51
N GLU A 198 23.57 15.21 11.54
CA GLU A 198 22.20 15.66 11.26
C GLU A 198 21.35 14.54 10.70
N ASP A 199 21.89 13.67 9.85
CA ASP A 199 21.16 12.51 9.33
C ASP A 199 20.82 11.51 10.42
N VAL A 200 21.72 11.30 11.36
CA VAL A 200 21.48 10.45 12.54
C VAL A 200 20.35 11.02 13.40
N LYS A 201 20.31 12.35 13.61
CA LYS A 201 19.19 12.97 14.36
C LYS A 201 17.84 12.78 13.66
N VAL A 202 17.80 12.89 12.32
CA VAL A 202 16.58 12.62 11.54
C VAL A 202 16.16 11.17 11.69
N PHE A 203 17.10 10.22 11.61
CA PHE A 203 16.83 8.80 11.79
C PHE A 203 16.30 8.51 13.19
N ASP A 204 16.96 8.98 14.23
CA ASP A 204 16.58 8.75 15.63
C ASP A 204 15.20 9.34 15.95
N ALA A 205 14.94 10.57 15.49
CA ALA A 205 13.64 11.21 15.69
C ALA A 205 12.50 10.44 14.98
N ALA A 206 12.73 10.01 13.74
CA ALA A 206 11.73 9.27 12.97
C ALA A 206 11.43 7.89 13.56
N CYS A 207 12.43 7.24 14.15
CA CYS A 207 12.37 5.85 14.58
C CYS A 207 12.14 5.69 16.10
N SER A 208 11.99 6.80 16.85
CA SER A 208 11.88 6.80 18.31
C SER A 208 10.77 5.89 18.86
N ASP A 209 9.63 5.83 18.18
CA ASP A 209 8.47 5.03 18.59
C ASP A 209 8.44 3.61 17.99
N TYR A 210 9.49 3.24 17.26
CA TYR A 210 9.55 1.92 16.64
C TYR A 210 10.28 0.92 17.54
N THR A 211 9.58 -0.13 17.94
CA THR A 211 10.03 -1.04 19.01
C THR A 211 10.97 -2.16 18.58
N PHE A 212 11.06 -2.42 17.26
CA PHE A 212 11.93 -3.48 16.75
C PHE A 212 13.29 -2.94 16.32
N PRO A 213 14.39 -3.70 16.50
CA PRO A 213 15.71 -3.26 16.10
C PRO A 213 15.79 -2.93 14.59
N LEU A 214 16.27 -1.74 14.26
CA LEU A 214 16.51 -1.28 12.89
C LEU A 214 17.99 -1.36 12.49
N GLY A 215 18.89 -1.54 13.46
CA GLY A 215 20.32 -1.43 13.27
C GLY A 215 20.82 0.03 13.35
N THR A 216 22.11 0.22 13.11
CA THR A 216 22.77 1.53 13.12
C THR A 216 22.80 2.06 11.69
N PRO A 217 22.35 3.29 11.41
CA PRO A 217 22.43 3.87 10.07
C PRO A 217 23.89 4.13 9.70
N VAL A 218 24.30 3.64 8.53
CA VAL A 218 25.68 3.77 8.04
C VAL A 218 25.78 4.63 6.79
N ALA A 219 24.72 4.66 5.96
CA ALA A 219 24.67 5.49 4.76
C ALA A 219 23.25 6.01 4.53
N VAL A 220 23.11 7.09 3.76
CA VAL A 220 21.84 7.73 3.45
C VAL A 220 21.81 8.25 2.01
N GLY A 221 20.74 7.91 1.28
CA GLY A 221 20.34 8.58 0.06
C GLY A 221 19.18 9.51 0.33
N LYS A 222 19.12 10.65 -0.36
CA LYS A 222 18.09 11.67 -0.20
C LYS A 222 17.44 12.00 -1.53
N ARG A 223 16.18 12.42 -1.50
CA ARG A 223 15.52 13.10 -2.62
C ARG A 223 14.65 14.23 -2.11
N SER A 224 14.60 15.32 -2.86
CA SER A 224 13.74 16.46 -2.53
C SER A 224 12.46 16.39 -3.35
N ALA A 225 11.35 16.80 -2.74
CA ALA A 225 10.05 16.96 -3.34
C ALA A 225 9.42 18.27 -2.85
N SER A 226 8.33 18.70 -3.48
CA SER A 226 7.63 19.93 -3.08
C SER A 226 7.14 19.90 -1.62
N TYR A 227 6.84 18.72 -1.10
CA TYR A 227 6.43 18.55 0.30
C TYR A 227 7.60 18.49 1.31
N GLY A 228 8.84 18.31 0.88
CA GLY A 228 9.99 18.20 1.77
C GLY A 228 11.07 17.24 1.26
N THR A 229 11.64 16.45 2.15
CA THR A 229 12.76 15.54 1.82
C THR A 229 12.45 14.11 2.26
N ASP A 230 12.66 13.17 1.34
CA ASP A 230 12.66 11.74 1.64
C ASP A 230 14.09 11.24 1.82
N TYR A 231 14.27 10.38 2.78
CA TYR A 231 15.52 9.73 3.13
C TYR A 231 15.38 8.21 2.96
N VAL A 232 16.42 7.57 2.44
CA VAL A 232 16.60 6.13 2.52
C VAL A 232 17.91 5.85 3.26
N PHE A 233 17.80 5.40 4.49
CA PHE A 233 18.93 4.99 5.30
C PHE A 233 19.28 3.53 5.03
N GLU A 234 20.55 3.24 4.82
CA GLU A 234 21.09 1.90 4.93
C GLU A 234 21.56 1.69 6.38
N ALA A 235 21.05 0.67 7.04
CA ALA A 235 21.41 0.37 8.42
C ALA A 235 21.92 -1.06 8.55
N GLU A 236 22.89 -1.23 9.44
CA GLU A 236 23.49 -2.52 9.78
C GLU A 236 23.20 -2.89 11.22
N GLY A 237 22.84 -4.13 11.44
CA GLY A 237 22.56 -4.70 12.75
C GLY A 237 23.06 -6.12 12.85
N THR A 238 22.83 -6.75 13.98
CA THR A 238 23.14 -8.17 14.18
C THR A 238 21.83 -8.93 14.26
N SER A 239 21.66 -9.92 13.41
CA SER A 239 20.52 -10.84 13.47
C SER A 239 20.64 -11.82 14.63
N PRO A 240 19.55 -12.49 15.07
CA PRO A 240 19.58 -13.42 16.20
C PRO A 240 20.58 -14.57 16.07
N ASP A 241 20.95 -14.93 14.86
CA ASP A 241 21.96 -15.95 14.54
C ASP A 241 23.40 -15.41 14.51
N GLY A 242 23.60 -14.13 14.86
CA GLY A 242 24.90 -13.47 14.95
C GLY A 242 25.44 -12.92 13.62
N ASN A 243 24.69 -13.04 12.52
CA ASN A 243 25.12 -12.53 11.23
C ASN A 243 24.81 -11.02 11.10
N VAL A 244 25.56 -10.31 10.24
CA VAL A 244 25.25 -8.91 9.90
C VAL A 244 23.95 -8.91 9.10
N SER A 245 22.96 -8.16 9.61
CA SER A 245 21.72 -7.88 8.92
C SER A 245 21.77 -6.49 8.32
N LYS A 246 21.29 -6.35 7.07
CA LYS A 246 21.16 -5.05 6.40
C LYS A 246 19.70 -4.73 6.19
N SER A 247 19.36 -3.46 6.40
CA SER A 247 18.01 -2.97 6.18
C SER A 247 18.03 -1.59 5.53
N ARG A 248 16.98 -1.27 4.77
CA ARG A 248 16.71 0.07 4.26
C ARG A 248 15.53 0.65 4.98
N ILE A 249 15.75 1.78 5.62
CA ILE A 249 14.75 2.50 6.41
C ILE A 249 14.37 3.78 5.66
N TYR A 250 13.10 3.94 5.38
CA TYR A 250 12.57 5.09 4.66
C TYR A 250 11.96 6.06 5.65
N VAL A 251 12.35 7.33 5.52
CA VAL A 251 11.90 8.44 6.36
C VAL A 251 11.48 9.60 5.47
N THR A 252 10.40 10.29 5.82
CA THR A 252 9.96 11.52 5.15
C THR A 252 9.96 12.66 6.16
N VAL A 253 10.49 13.83 5.76
CA VAL A 253 10.39 15.08 6.51
C VAL A 253 9.60 16.07 5.66
N ARG A 254 8.42 16.49 6.13
CA ARG A 254 7.51 17.41 5.42
C ARG A 254 7.66 18.82 5.98
N GLY A 255 8.29 19.74 5.22
CA GLY A 255 8.55 21.09 5.70
C GLY A 255 9.25 21.09 7.05
N ASP A 256 8.65 21.78 8.04
CA ASP A 256 9.15 21.85 9.41
C ASP A 256 8.56 20.77 10.35
N ALA A 257 7.84 19.79 9.82
CA ALA A 257 7.25 18.72 10.62
C ALA A 257 8.32 17.75 11.14
N ALA A 258 7.97 17.02 12.20
CA ALA A 258 8.83 15.96 12.72
C ALA A 258 9.06 14.87 11.65
N PRO A 259 10.27 14.27 11.62
CA PRO A 259 10.56 13.16 10.72
C PRO A 259 9.61 11.97 10.95
N GLU A 260 9.10 11.40 9.86
CA GLU A 260 8.17 10.27 9.88
C GLU A 260 8.84 9.01 9.34
N PHE A 261 8.89 7.94 10.14
CA PHE A 261 9.27 6.61 9.67
C PHE A 261 8.19 6.04 8.75
N THR A 262 8.51 5.74 7.51
CA THR A 262 7.53 5.26 6.51
C THR A 262 7.52 3.76 6.34
N LYS A 263 8.67 3.12 6.20
CA LYS A 263 8.79 1.64 6.13
C LYS A 263 10.23 1.17 6.34
N VAL A 264 10.40 -0.11 6.63
CA VAL A 264 11.67 -0.82 6.54
C VAL A 264 11.59 -1.97 5.52
N VAL A 265 12.67 -2.16 4.77
CA VAL A 265 12.88 -3.30 3.87
C VAL A 265 14.13 -4.04 4.33
N ARG A 266 14.01 -5.35 4.56
CA ARG A 266 15.08 -6.25 5.01
C ARG A 266 15.45 -7.24 3.92
#